data_a275ffd93963fac92d6a13ed2f4d430c
#
_entry.id   a275ffd93963fac92d6a13ed2f4d430c
#
_cell.length_a   1.000
_cell.length_b   1.000
_cell.length_c   1.000
_cell.angle_alpha   90.00
_cell.angle_beta   90.00
_cell.angle_gamma   90.00
#
_symmetry.space_group_name_H-M   'P 1'
#
loop_
_entity.id
_entity.type
_entity.pdbx_description
1 polymer ?
#
loop_
_entity_poly.entity_id
_entity_poly.type
_entity_poly.pdbx_seq_one_letter_code
_entity_poly.pdbx_strand_id
1 'polypeptide(L)'
;MTASIATNQTILVVGGGISGMTAALEAAECGKQVILVEKTPVLGGRTARLYRYFPKMCHPTCGLEINLRRIKQNRNIRLMTMTEVVSVSGSRGNYSVTLKVAPRFVNENCTACGKCAEAVSAEVANPWNYGLDKMKAAYL
;
A
#
# COMPACT_ATOMS: atom_id res chain seq x y z
N MET A 1 27.26 28.08 11.69
CA MET A 1 26.06 27.33 11.26
C MET A 1 26.16 25.95 11.88
N THR A 2 25.40 25.69 12.94
CA THR A 2 25.28 24.35 13.54
C THR A 2 24.36 23.51 12.67
N ALA A 3 24.90 22.54 11.96
CA ALA A 3 24.10 21.55 11.25
C ALA A 3 23.45 20.65 12.30
N SER A 4 22.13 20.69 12.44
CA SER A 4 21.39 19.73 13.26
C SER A 4 21.50 18.35 12.59
N ILE A 5 22.19 17.42 13.22
CA ILE A 5 22.25 16.04 12.78
C ILE A 5 20.89 15.42 13.09
N ALA A 6 20.18 14.98 12.08
CA ALA A 6 18.92 14.26 12.25
C ALA A 6 19.18 12.95 13.01
N THR A 7 18.61 12.82 14.20
CA THR A 7 18.76 11.62 15.04
C THR A 7 17.92 10.44 14.56
N ASN A 8 16.84 10.69 13.80
CA ASN A 8 16.00 9.65 13.21
C ASN A 8 16.13 9.67 11.68
N GLN A 9 16.53 8.54 11.11
CA GLN A 9 16.73 8.36 9.67
C GLN A 9 15.60 7.50 9.03
N THR A 10 14.51 7.31 9.73
CA THR A 10 13.35 6.59 9.18
C THR A 10 12.65 7.45 8.12
N ILE A 11 12.39 6.87 6.97
CA ILE A 11 11.74 7.52 5.83
C ILE A 11 10.28 7.08 5.79
N LEU A 12 9.36 8.04 5.74
CA LEU A 12 7.95 7.78 5.48
C LEU A 12 7.68 7.93 3.97
N VAL A 13 7.17 6.88 3.36
CA VAL A 13 6.69 6.88 1.97
C VAL A 13 5.18 6.78 1.98
N VAL A 14 4.50 7.74 1.37
CA VAL A 14 3.02 7.81 1.33
C VAL A 14 2.53 7.45 -0.06
N GLY A 15 1.79 6.35 -0.13
CA GLY A 15 1.24 5.79 -1.36
C GLY A 15 2.02 4.58 -1.87
N GLY A 16 1.32 3.45 -2.01
CA GLY A 16 1.87 2.17 -2.46
C GLY A 16 1.72 1.92 -3.96
N GLY A 17 1.66 2.97 -4.78
CA GLY A 17 1.76 2.87 -6.24
C GLY A 17 3.17 2.53 -6.69
N ILE A 18 3.38 2.42 -8.01
CA ILE A 18 4.68 2.01 -8.58
C ILE A 18 5.83 2.93 -8.10
N SER A 19 5.61 4.24 -8.09
CA SER A 19 6.62 5.22 -7.66
C SER A 19 6.94 5.09 -6.17
N GLY A 20 5.92 4.94 -5.31
CA GLY A 20 6.13 4.78 -3.87
C GLY A 20 6.80 3.46 -3.52
N MET A 21 6.42 2.36 -4.18
CA MET A 21 7.10 1.08 -4.01
C MET A 21 8.57 1.15 -4.42
N THR A 22 8.88 1.80 -5.55
CA THR A 22 10.26 1.97 -6.01
C THR A 22 11.05 2.83 -5.03
N ALA A 23 10.52 3.97 -4.60
CA ALA A 23 11.19 4.83 -3.63
C ALA A 23 11.45 4.12 -2.29
N ALA A 24 10.47 3.33 -1.81
CA ALA A 24 10.61 2.56 -0.59
C ALA A 24 11.70 1.48 -0.71
N LEU A 25 11.75 0.77 -1.84
CA LEU A 25 12.75 -0.26 -2.11
C LEU A 25 14.15 0.34 -2.18
N GLU A 26 14.35 1.38 -2.98
CA GLU A 26 15.66 2.03 -3.13
C GLU A 26 16.17 2.57 -1.79
N ALA A 27 15.32 3.24 -1.02
CA ALA A 27 15.70 3.73 0.30
C ALA A 27 16.08 2.59 1.27
N ALA A 28 15.31 1.51 1.27
CA ALA A 28 15.55 0.37 2.15
C ALA A 28 16.81 -0.42 1.75
N GLU A 29 17.11 -0.53 0.48
CA GLU A 29 18.32 -1.16 -0.04
C GLU A 29 19.58 -0.33 0.25
N CYS A 30 19.42 0.99 0.40
CA CYS A 30 20.46 1.87 0.96
C CYS A 30 20.57 1.79 2.50
N GLY A 31 19.94 0.81 3.14
CA GLY A 31 20.02 0.56 4.59
C GLY A 31 19.15 1.48 5.45
N LYS A 32 18.22 2.23 4.86
CA LYS A 32 17.30 3.09 5.63
C LYS A 32 16.07 2.31 6.10
N GLN A 33 15.60 2.64 7.30
CA GLN A 33 14.29 2.17 7.76
C GLN A 33 13.19 2.92 7.00
N VAL A 34 12.23 2.20 6.44
CA VAL A 34 11.14 2.78 5.64
C VAL A 34 9.78 2.35 6.20
N ILE A 35 8.89 3.31 6.33
CA ILE A 35 7.47 3.05 6.58
C ILE A 35 6.71 3.39 5.30
N LEU A 36 6.15 2.37 4.63
CA LEU A 36 5.34 2.54 3.44
C LEU A 36 3.86 2.49 3.82
N VAL A 37 3.16 3.60 3.61
CA VAL A 37 1.74 3.76 3.94
C VAL A 37 0.90 3.74 2.67
N GLU A 38 -0.13 2.90 2.65
CA GLU A 38 -1.08 2.79 1.53
C GLU A 38 -2.53 2.77 2.06
N LYS A 39 -3.40 3.60 1.49
CA LYS A 39 -4.80 3.69 1.90
C LYS A 39 -5.66 2.52 1.47
N THR A 40 -5.30 1.86 0.37
CA THR A 40 -6.01 0.68 -0.14
C THR A 40 -5.48 -0.60 0.52
N PRO A 41 -6.22 -1.71 0.47
CA PRO A 41 -5.75 -2.98 1.05
C PRO A 41 -4.60 -3.62 0.27
N VAL A 42 -4.33 -3.15 -0.96
CA VAL A 42 -3.34 -3.72 -1.86
C VAL A 42 -2.39 -2.66 -2.39
N LEU A 43 -1.17 -3.07 -2.72
CA LEU A 43 -0.18 -2.23 -3.41
C LEU A 43 -0.39 -2.26 -4.94
N GLY A 44 0.27 -1.34 -5.64
CA GLY A 44 0.27 -1.27 -7.10
C GLY A 44 -0.45 -0.05 -7.67
N GLY A 45 -1.35 0.57 -6.90
CA GLY A 45 -2.05 1.79 -7.29
C GLY A 45 -2.82 1.64 -8.62
N ARG A 46 -2.76 2.68 -9.45
CA ARG A 46 -3.43 2.66 -10.77
C ARG A 46 -2.85 1.63 -11.72
N THR A 47 -1.54 1.37 -11.65
CA THR A 47 -0.87 0.41 -12.53
C THR A 47 -1.46 -0.99 -12.37
N ALA A 48 -1.79 -1.42 -11.17
CA ALA A 48 -2.41 -2.72 -10.90
C ALA A 48 -3.81 -2.88 -11.55
N ARG A 49 -4.47 -1.78 -11.92
CA ARG A 49 -5.81 -1.75 -12.51
C ARG A 49 -5.80 -1.72 -14.05
N LEU A 50 -4.62 -1.64 -14.67
CA LEU A 50 -4.49 -1.66 -16.12
C LEU A 50 -4.63 -3.09 -16.64
N TYR A 51 -5.29 -3.26 -17.79
CA TYR A 51 -5.34 -4.55 -18.47
C TYR A 51 -3.97 -4.92 -19.04
N ARG A 52 -3.35 -3.99 -19.80
CA ARG A 52 -1.99 -4.11 -20.36
C ARG A 52 -1.36 -2.74 -20.44
N TYR A 53 -0.05 -2.66 -20.42
CA TYR A 53 0.66 -1.38 -20.55
C TYR A 53 1.75 -1.40 -21.61
N PHE A 54 1.88 -0.27 -22.29
CA PHE A 54 2.89 -0.01 -23.29
C PHE A 54 4.29 0.06 -22.64
N PRO A 55 5.39 -0.37 -23.34
CA PRO A 55 5.41 -0.89 -24.72
C PRO A 55 5.24 -2.40 -24.82
N LYS A 56 5.46 -3.15 -23.75
CA LYS A 56 5.50 -4.63 -23.78
C LYS A 56 4.13 -5.28 -23.90
N MET A 57 3.06 -4.52 -23.72
CA MET A 57 1.67 -5.00 -23.74
C MET A 57 1.42 -6.22 -22.84
N CYS A 58 2.19 -6.33 -21.76
CA CYS A 58 2.01 -7.37 -20.75
C CYS A 58 1.12 -6.88 -19.60
N HIS A 59 0.63 -7.82 -18.81
CA HIS A 59 -0.11 -7.49 -17.60
C HIS A 59 0.77 -6.79 -16.55
N PRO A 60 0.23 -5.83 -15.79
CA PRO A 60 0.97 -5.13 -14.75
C PRO A 60 1.57 -6.04 -13.68
N THR A 61 0.92 -7.17 -13.42
CA THR A 61 1.40 -8.18 -12.46
C THR A 61 2.83 -8.65 -12.75
N CYS A 62 3.23 -8.68 -14.01
CA CYS A 62 4.58 -9.10 -14.41
C CYS A 62 5.69 -8.28 -13.73
N GLY A 63 5.53 -6.95 -13.67
CA GLY A 63 6.51 -6.07 -13.00
C GLY A 63 6.22 -5.86 -11.51
N LEU A 64 4.94 -5.79 -11.14
CA LEU A 64 4.53 -5.57 -9.77
C LEU A 64 4.89 -6.74 -8.84
N GLU A 65 4.79 -7.97 -9.32
CA GLU A 65 5.11 -9.17 -8.53
C GLU A 65 6.55 -9.16 -8.01
N ILE A 66 7.50 -8.72 -8.82
CA ILE A 66 8.90 -8.60 -8.43
C ILE A 66 9.04 -7.61 -7.28
N ASN A 67 8.45 -6.42 -7.40
CA ASN A 67 8.51 -5.38 -6.37
C ASN A 67 7.79 -5.80 -5.08
N LEU A 68 6.64 -6.45 -5.19
CA LEU A 68 5.90 -6.98 -4.04
C LEU A 68 6.72 -8.02 -3.28
N ARG A 69 7.41 -8.91 -3.99
CA ARG A 69 8.30 -9.91 -3.38
C ARG A 69 9.48 -9.25 -2.69
N ARG A 70 10.13 -8.27 -3.32
CA ARG A 70 11.22 -7.48 -2.71
C ARG A 70 10.76 -6.78 -1.44
N ILE A 71 9.60 -6.10 -1.46
CA ILE A 71 9.02 -5.43 -0.28
C ILE A 71 8.77 -6.44 0.84
N LYS A 72 8.14 -7.58 0.53
CA LYS A 72 7.82 -8.62 1.52
C LYS A 72 9.07 -9.21 2.19
N GLN A 73 10.17 -9.32 1.46
CA GLN A 73 11.42 -9.88 1.96
C GLN A 73 12.32 -8.87 2.66
N ASN A 74 12.11 -7.58 2.45
CA ASN A 74 12.97 -6.54 3.00
C ASN A 74 12.56 -6.17 4.43
N ARG A 75 13.43 -6.49 5.39
CA ARG A 75 13.21 -6.23 6.83
C ARG A 75 13.23 -4.75 7.21
N ASN A 76 13.79 -3.90 6.33
CA ASN A 76 13.84 -2.46 6.54
C ASN A 76 12.54 -1.76 6.11
N ILE A 77 11.59 -2.47 5.47
CA ILE A 77 10.31 -1.90 5.05
C ILE A 77 9.20 -2.38 5.98
N ARG A 78 8.57 -1.44 6.67
CA ARG A 78 7.31 -1.66 7.37
C ARG A 78 6.16 -1.20 6.51
N LEU A 79 5.38 -2.14 5.98
CA LEU A 79 4.19 -1.86 5.19
C LEU A 79 2.97 -1.68 6.08
N MET A 80 2.21 -0.59 5.84
CA MET A 80 0.94 -0.29 6.49
C MET A 80 -0.11 -0.02 5.41
N THR A 81 -0.90 -1.03 5.08
CA THR A 81 -2.08 -0.89 4.20
C THR A 81 -3.30 -0.44 4.99
N MET A 82 -4.39 -0.04 4.31
CA MET A 82 -5.59 0.52 4.92
C MET A 82 -5.30 1.71 5.83
N THR A 83 -4.24 2.49 5.50
CA THR A 83 -3.72 3.53 6.39
C THR A 83 -3.59 4.85 5.63
N GLU A 84 -4.10 5.92 6.21
CA GLU A 84 -4.03 7.28 5.67
C GLU A 84 -3.26 8.20 6.61
N VAL A 85 -2.53 9.15 6.03
CA VAL A 85 -1.91 10.26 6.78
C VAL A 85 -2.97 11.31 7.05
N VAL A 86 -3.19 11.60 8.34
CA VAL A 86 -4.17 12.60 8.79
C VAL A 86 -3.50 13.96 8.97
N SER A 87 -2.34 13.98 9.61
CA SER A 87 -1.61 15.22 9.85
C SER A 87 -0.11 14.98 9.91
N VAL A 88 0.64 16.01 9.58
CA VAL A 88 2.10 16.06 9.67
C VAL A 88 2.47 17.35 10.39
N SER A 89 3.30 17.27 11.41
CA SER A 89 3.84 18.41 12.15
C SER A 89 5.32 18.23 12.41
N GLY A 90 6.00 19.30 12.83
CA GLY A 90 7.44 19.26 13.10
C GLY A 90 8.27 19.88 12.00
N SER A 91 9.55 19.53 11.96
CA SER A 91 10.55 20.05 11.04
C SER A 91 11.47 18.95 10.52
N ARG A 92 12.32 19.26 9.57
CA ARG A 92 13.26 18.32 8.96
C ARG A 92 14.06 17.56 10.05
N GLY A 93 14.00 16.24 9.99
CA GLY A 93 14.66 15.34 10.94
C GLY A 93 13.86 15.04 12.21
N ASN A 94 12.73 15.74 12.44
CA ASN A 94 11.85 15.54 13.60
C ASN A 94 10.39 15.78 13.24
N TYR A 95 9.86 14.95 12.32
CA TYR A 95 8.45 14.97 11.96
C TYR A 95 7.64 14.08 12.89
N SER A 96 6.47 14.58 13.32
CA SER A 96 5.41 13.80 13.95
C SER A 96 4.29 13.59 12.93
N VAL A 97 3.94 12.35 12.66
CA VAL A 97 2.93 11.98 11.67
C VAL A 97 1.81 11.19 12.32
N THR A 98 0.59 11.69 12.19
CA THR A 98 -0.61 11.00 12.67
C THR A 98 -1.19 10.16 11.55
N LEU A 99 -1.33 8.87 11.80
CA LEU A 99 -1.88 7.90 10.87
C LEU A 99 -3.26 7.42 11.35
N LYS A 100 -4.20 7.30 10.42
CA LYS A 100 -5.50 6.65 10.64
C LYS A 100 -5.47 5.29 9.96
N VAL A 101 -5.59 4.24 10.75
CA VAL A 101 -5.67 2.86 10.26
C VAL A 101 -7.13 2.45 10.19
N ALA A 102 -7.61 2.08 9.00
CA ALA A 102 -8.96 1.55 8.82
C ALA A 102 -9.01 0.07 9.23
N PRO A 103 -10.13 -0.41 9.74
CA PRO A 103 -10.26 -1.80 10.16
C PRO A 103 -10.12 -2.75 8.97
N ARG A 104 -9.43 -3.86 9.21
CA ARG A 104 -9.35 -4.98 8.27
C ARG A 104 -10.32 -6.05 8.75
N PHE A 105 -11.37 -6.32 7.99
CA PHE A 105 -12.41 -7.28 8.35
C PHE A 105 -12.02 -8.73 8.09
N VAL A 106 -10.97 -8.95 7.30
CA VAL A 106 -10.42 -10.27 6.98
C VAL A 106 -8.99 -10.34 7.48
N ASN A 107 -8.68 -11.32 8.32
CA ASN A 107 -7.36 -11.54 8.89
C ASN A 107 -6.54 -12.59 8.10
N GLU A 108 -5.32 -12.86 8.56
CA GLU A 108 -4.39 -13.81 7.93
C GLU A 108 -4.84 -15.27 7.99
N ASN A 109 -5.83 -15.60 8.82
CA ASN A 109 -6.39 -16.96 8.90
C ASN A 109 -7.40 -17.26 7.78
N CYS A 110 -7.67 -16.29 6.93
CA CYS A 110 -8.58 -16.47 5.80
C CYS A 110 -8.01 -17.47 4.78
N THR A 111 -8.78 -18.52 4.49
CA THR A 111 -8.41 -19.55 3.51
C THR A 111 -9.02 -19.30 2.12
N ALA A 112 -9.64 -18.14 1.90
CA ALA A 112 -10.36 -17.80 0.65
C ALA A 112 -11.41 -18.84 0.25
N CYS A 113 -12.11 -19.45 1.20
CA CYS A 113 -13.09 -20.51 0.95
C CYS A 113 -14.43 -20.04 0.33
N GLY A 114 -14.66 -18.73 0.21
CA GLY A 114 -15.86 -18.14 -0.41
C GLY A 114 -17.11 -18.08 0.47
N LYS A 115 -17.19 -18.76 1.59
CA LYS A 115 -18.39 -18.84 2.44
C LYS A 115 -18.93 -17.48 2.89
N CYS A 116 -18.04 -16.52 3.17
CA CYS A 116 -18.46 -15.15 3.52
C CYS A 116 -19.13 -14.43 2.34
N ALA A 117 -18.66 -14.64 1.10
CA ALA A 117 -19.25 -14.06 -0.09
C ALA A 117 -20.63 -14.68 -0.42
N GLU A 118 -20.85 -15.95 -0.07
CA GLU A 118 -22.14 -16.62 -0.20
C GLU A 118 -23.13 -16.11 0.86
N ALA A 119 -22.67 -15.97 2.12
CA ALA A 119 -23.52 -15.60 3.25
C ALA A 119 -23.93 -14.10 3.25
N VAL A 120 -23.14 -13.22 2.63
CA VAL A 120 -23.42 -11.77 2.62
C VAL A 120 -24.37 -11.40 1.51
N SER A 121 -25.49 -10.76 1.89
CA SER A 121 -26.45 -10.15 0.97
C SER A 121 -26.25 -8.64 0.78
N ALA A 122 -25.49 -7.99 1.68
CA ALA A 122 -25.22 -6.56 1.60
C ALA A 122 -24.39 -6.21 0.36
N GLU A 123 -24.78 -5.13 -0.33
CA GLU A 123 -24.09 -4.62 -1.51
C GLU A 123 -23.46 -3.26 -1.22
N VAL A 124 -22.31 -3.00 -1.86
CA VAL A 124 -21.59 -1.75 -1.83
C VAL A 124 -21.29 -1.26 -3.25
N ALA A 125 -21.02 0.02 -3.42
CA ALA A 125 -20.57 0.55 -4.69
C ALA A 125 -19.25 -0.15 -5.11
N ASN A 126 -19.19 -0.61 -6.35
CA ASN A 126 -18.02 -1.32 -6.87
C ASN A 126 -16.84 -0.33 -7.08
N PRO A 127 -15.79 -0.38 -6.26
CA PRO A 127 -14.65 0.54 -6.40
C PRO A 127 -13.80 0.24 -7.64
N TRP A 128 -13.92 -0.95 -8.23
CA TRP A 128 -13.19 -1.34 -9.44
C TRP A 128 -13.84 -0.76 -10.70
N ASN A 129 -15.14 -0.49 -10.64
CA ASN A 129 -15.90 0.14 -11.72
C ASN A 129 -16.37 1.56 -11.35
N TYR A 130 -15.58 2.26 -10.54
CA TYR A 130 -15.83 3.66 -10.11
C TYR A 130 -17.22 3.90 -9.49
N GLY A 131 -17.84 2.86 -8.93
CA GLY A 131 -19.17 2.94 -8.32
C GLY A 131 -20.33 2.92 -9.30
N LEU A 132 -20.09 2.63 -10.58
CA LEU A 132 -21.13 2.59 -11.63
C LEU A 132 -22.07 1.38 -11.47
N ASP A 133 -21.64 0.36 -10.77
CA ASP A 133 -22.43 -0.81 -10.39
C ASP A 133 -22.22 -1.15 -8.91
N LYS A 134 -22.93 -2.17 -8.44
CA LYS A 134 -22.81 -2.68 -7.07
C LYS A 134 -22.15 -4.04 -7.08
N MET A 135 -21.47 -4.34 -6.00
CA MET A 135 -20.93 -5.67 -5.70
C MET A 135 -21.24 -6.06 -4.27
N LYS A 136 -21.16 -7.35 -3.95
CA LYS A 136 -21.32 -7.83 -2.58
C LYS A 136 -20.26 -7.20 -1.68
N ALA A 137 -20.63 -6.89 -0.44
CA ALA A 137 -19.69 -6.31 0.55
C ALA A 137 -18.57 -7.28 0.93
N ALA A 138 -18.79 -8.59 0.80
CA ALA A 138 -17.74 -9.62 0.87
C ALA A 138 -17.60 -10.30 -0.48
N TYR A 139 -16.37 -10.35 -1.01
CA TYR A 139 -16.05 -10.92 -2.32
C TYR A 139 -14.66 -11.56 -2.31
N LEU A 140 -14.37 -12.38 -3.30
CA LEU A 140 -13.07 -13.00 -3.57
C LEU A 140 -12.41 -12.35 -4.78
#